data_83b563a1500328eed50c0b3923f0203e
#
_entry.id   83b563a1500328eed50c0b3923f0203e
#
_cell.length_a   1.000
_cell.length_b   1.000
_cell.length_c   1.000
_cell.angle_alpha   90.00
_cell.angle_beta   90.00
_cell.angle_gamma   90.00
#
_symmetry.space_group_name_H-M   'P 1'
#
loop_
_entity.id
_entity.type
_entity.pdbx_description
1 polymer ?
#
loop_
_entity_poly.entity_id
_entity_poly.type
_entity_poly.pdbx_seq_one_letter_code
_entity_poly.pdbx_strand_id
1 'polypeptide(L)'
;RADTSEVPESVTVTVSEETLCADTEYVSKETDILRNTSVETSWQIPHKYIGMTRERFLETMNLYAEHPPLSELERGFVGLEVLSFSREKVVVRMDYRYLQPSDGFYLAVRDNEVVVYLEDRSTIYINTGIALDSLPEKIQMQIMDMLSIPDEETLYDFLETYSS
;
A
#
# COMPACT_ATOMS: atom_id res chain seq x y z
N ARG A 1 52.06 -38.16 16.10
CA ARG A 1 51.71 -37.73 15.76
C ARG A 1 51.02 -37.27 15.25
N ALA A 2 50.78 -36.94 15.19
CA ALA A 2 50.03 -36.48 14.71
C ALA A 2 49.50 -36.04 14.35
N ASP A 3 48.98 -35.86 14.10
CA ASP A 3 48.22 -35.44 13.55
C ASP A 3 47.61 -34.96 13.19
N THR A 4 47.45 -34.93 13.13
CA THR A 4 46.73 -34.52 12.66
C THR A 4 46.12 -33.96 12.48
N SER A 5 45.84 -33.91 12.37
CA SER A 5 45.07 -33.47 12.09
C SER A 5 44.54 -32.94 11.68
N GLU A 6 44.10 -32.96 11.31
CA GLU A 6 43.50 -32.48 10.67
C GLU A 6 42.62 -31.99 10.74
N VAL A 7 42.41 -31.29 10.73
CA VAL A 7 41.54 -30.78 10.77
C VAL A 7 41.00 -30.37 10.03
N PRO A 8 40.27 -30.48 9.79
CA PRO A 8 39.57 -30.14 8.97
C PRO A 8 39.05 -29.14 8.88
N GLU A 9 39.08 -28.92 8.86
CA GLU A 9 38.66 -28.33 8.62
C GLU A 9 38.18 -27.84 8.21
N SER A 10 38.51 -27.63 8.20
CA SER A 10 37.86 -26.86 7.75
C SER A 10 37.05 -27.14 6.82
N VAL A 11 36.30 -27.69 7.15
CA VAL A 11 35.21 -27.93 6.29
C VAL A 11 34.34 -26.71 6.29
N THR A 12 34.64 -25.90 5.45
CA THR A 12 33.73 -24.89 5.08
C THR A 12 32.54 -25.58 4.47
N VAL A 13 31.53 -25.74 5.21
CA VAL A 13 30.24 -26.03 4.64
C VAL A 13 29.81 -24.77 3.93
N THR A 14 30.05 -24.75 2.66
CA THR A 14 29.51 -23.70 1.82
C THR A 14 28.03 -24.00 1.70
N VAL A 15 27.26 -23.31 2.50
CA VAL A 15 25.82 -23.27 2.27
C VAL A 15 25.64 -22.43 1.02
N SER A 16 25.28 -23.07 -0.08
CA SER A 16 24.96 -22.32 -1.27
C SER A 16 23.75 -21.43 -0.98
N GLU A 17 23.89 -20.14 -1.18
CA GLU A 17 22.79 -19.20 -1.05
C GLU A 17 21.64 -19.68 -1.91
N GLU A 18 20.45 -19.67 -1.34
CA GLU A 18 19.24 -19.95 -2.10
C GLU A 18 19.00 -18.81 -3.08
N THR A 19 18.72 -19.16 -4.30
CA THR A 19 18.35 -18.19 -5.33
C THR A 19 17.00 -18.55 -5.90
N LEU A 20 16.31 -17.54 -6.38
CA LEU A 20 15.03 -17.75 -7.05
C LEU A 20 15.27 -18.42 -8.39
N CYS A 21 14.40 -19.33 -8.76
CA CYS A 21 14.50 -20.06 -10.01
C CYS A 21 13.16 -20.02 -10.75
N ALA A 22 13.14 -20.56 -11.96
CA ALA A 22 11.93 -20.54 -12.78
C ALA A 22 10.75 -21.27 -12.13
N ASP A 23 11.05 -22.23 -11.24
CA ASP A 23 10.02 -23.02 -10.56
C ASP A 23 9.58 -22.42 -9.23
N THR A 24 10.17 -21.30 -8.83
CA THR A 24 9.78 -20.64 -7.58
C THR A 24 8.36 -20.09 -7.71
N GLU A 25 7.52 -20.45 -6.76
CA GLU A 25 6.18 -19.87 -6.69
C GLU A 25 6.26 -18.44 -6.16
N TYR A 26 5.66 -17.51 -6.87
CA TYR A 26 5.61 -16.11 -6.47
C TYR A 26 4.21 -15.80 -5.97
N VAL A 27 4.07 -15.55 -4.68
CA VAL A 27 2.76 -15.24 -4.09
C VAL A 27 2.71 -13.77 -3.73
N SER A 28 1.74 -13.07 -4.28
CA SER A 28 1.46 -11.70 -3.90
C SER A 28 0.24 -11.69 -2.97
N LYS A 29 0.37 -10.99 -1.86
CA LYS A 29 -0.72 -10.81 -0.90
C LYS A 29 -1.07 -9.35 -0.88
N GLU A 30 -2.14 -9.00 -1.61
CA GLU A 30 -2.62 -7.61 -1.65
C GLU A 30 -3.53 -7.37 -0.47
N THR A 31 -3.14 -6.46 0.38
CA THR A 31 -3.86 -6.14 1.62
C THR A 31 -4.49 -4.77 1.51
N ASP A 32 -5.80 -4.72 1.75
CA ASP A 32 -6.53 -3.47 1.90
C ASP A 32 -6.45 -3.07 3.36
N ILE A 33 -5.59 -2.08 3.67
CA ILE A 33 -5.33 -1.72 5.06
C ILE A 33 -6.50 -1.02 5.74
N LEU A 34 -7.42 -0.44 4.97
CA LEU A 34 -8.60 0.22 5.54
C LEU A 34 -9.66 -0.79 5.97
N ARG A 35 -9.81 -1.86 5.18
CA ARG A 35 -10.81 -2.89 5.45
C ARG A 35 -10.24 -4.12 6.14
N ASN A 36 -8.91 -4.17 6.27
CA ASN A 36 -8.18 -5.29 6.87
C ASN A 36 -8.52 -6.61 6.18
N THR A 37 -8.53 -6.59 4.86
CA THR A 37 -8.77 -7.77 4.04
C THR A 37 -7.57 -8.01 3.12
N SER A 38 -7.36 -9.27 2.74
CA SER A 38 -6.24 -9.63 1.88
C SER A 38 -6.68 -10.61 0.81
N VAL A 39 -6.05 -10.50 -0.36
CA VAL A 39 -6.24 -11.45 -1.45
C VAL A 39 -4.86 -11.98 -1.84
N GLU A 40 -4.70 -13.31 -1.81
CA GLU A 40 -3.47 -13.94 -2.23
C GLU A 40 -3.62 -14.45 -3.66
N THR A 41 -2.61 -14.20 -4.47
CA THR A 41 -2.55 -14.70 -5.84
C THR A 41 -1.19 -15.35 -6.05
N SER A 42 -1.21 -16.55 -6.63
CA SER A 42 -0.01 -17.27 -6.97
C SER A 42 0.33 -17.02 -8.45
N TRP A 43 1.56 -16.65 -8.71
CA TRP A 43 2.04 -16.31 -10.04
C TRP A 43 3.25 -17.15 -10.37
N GLN A 44 3.48 -17.29 -11.66
CA GLN A 44 4.79 -17.72 -12.12
C GLN A 44 5.76 -16.57 -11.86
N ILE A 45 6.94 -16.87 -11.33
CA ILE A 45 7.89 -15.84 -10.95
C ILE A 45 8.25 -14.96 -12.17
N PRO A 46 8.23 -13.64 -12.03
CA PRO A 46 8.72 -12.76 -13.08
C PRO A 46 10.18 -13.05 -13.42
N HIS A 47 10.51 -13.11 -14.70
CA HIS A 47 11.85 -13.46 -15.16
C HIS A 47 12.93 -12.58 -14.55
N LYS A 48 12.62 -11.32 -14.30
CA LYS A 48 13.60 -10.36 -13.75
C LYS A 48 14.09 -10.73 -12.35
N TYR A 49 13.38 -11.60 -11.63
CA TYR A 49 13.77 -12.02 -10.29
C TYR A 49 14.51 -13.35 -10.27
N ILE A 50 14.52 -14.09 -11.37
CA ILE A 50 15.20 -15.38 -11.43
C ILE A 50 16.70 -15.19 -11.23
N GLY A 51 17.27 -15.99 -10.35
CA GLY A 51 18.69 -15.90 -10.00
C GLY A 51 19.01 -14.96 -8.86
N MET A 52 18.03 -14.22 -8.36
CA MET A 52 18.29 -13.32 -7.24
C MET A 52 18.45 -14.08 -5.94
N THR A 53 19.44 -13.66 -5.16
CA THR A 53 19.59 -14.08 -3.76
C THR A 53 18.55 -13.35 -2.92
N ARG A 54 18.38 -13.82 -1.67
CA ARG A 54 17.50 -13.15 -0.71
C ARG A 54 17.86 -11.67 -0.56
N GLU A 55 19.14 -11.39 -0.38
CA GLU A 55 19.61 -10.01 -0.18
C GLU A 55 19.27 -9.13 -1.38
N ARG A 56 19.55 -9.62 -2.57
CA ARG A 56 19.27 -8.88 -3.80
C ARG A 56 17.78 -8.66 -4.01
N PHE A 57 16.99 -9.68 -3.70
CA PHE A 57 15.53 -9.57 -3.83
C PHE A 57 14.97 -8.53 -2.85
N LEU A 58 15.43 -8.56 -1.59
CA LEU A 58 14.98 -7.58 -0.60
C LEU A 58 15.36 -6.16 -1.01
N GLU A 59 16.57 -5.97 -1.53
CA GLU A 59 16.99 -4.67 -2.06
C GLU A 59 16.07 -4.19 -3.17
N THR A 60 15.76 -5.09 -4.10
CA THR A 60 14.92 -4.78 -5.25
C THR A 60 13.51 -4.40 -4.79
N MET A 61 12.96 -5.11 -3.81
CA MET A 61 11.64 -4.81 -3.28
C MET A 61 11.62 -3.49 -2.52
N ASN A 62 12.71 -3.19 -1.79
CA ASN A 62 12.80 -1.90 -1.10
C ASN A 62 12.82 -0.73 -2.08
N LEU A 63 13.56 -0.87 -3.18
CA LEU A 63 13.59 0.15 -4.22
C LEU A 63 12.21 0.34 -4.86
N TYR A 64 11.52 -0.76 -5.10
CA TYR A 64 10.17 -0.70 -5.63
C TYR A 64 9.23 0.04 -4.68
N ALA A 65 9.34 -0.23 -3.39
CA ALA A 65 8.49 0.42 -2.37
C ALA A 65 8.80 1.91 -2.24
N GLU A 66 10.05 2.31 -2.43
CA GLU A 66 10.46 3.72 -2.35
C GLU A 66 10.08 4.50 -3.61
N HIS A 67 10.07 3.83 -4.75
CA HIS A 67 9.79 4.46 -6.04
C HIS A 67 8.77 3.63 -6.82
N PRO A 68 7.55 3.50 -6.31
CA PRO A 68 6.55 2.68 -6.98
C PRO A 68 6.12 3.29 -8.31
N PRO A 69 5.72 2.44 -9.26
CA PRO A 69 5.16 2.95 -10.52
C PRO A 69 3.93 3.81 -10.28
N LEU A 70 3.69 4.75 -11.17
CA LEU A 70 2.53 5.64 -11.06
C LEU A 70 1.22 4.86 -10.98
N SER A 71 1.12 3.77 -11.74
CA SER A 71 -0.08 2.93 -11.71
C SER A 71 -0.35 2.35 -10.33
N GLU A 72 0.69 2.01 -9.57
CA GLU A 72 0.54 1.51 -8.20
C GLU A 72 0.13 2.63 -7.26
N LEU A 73 0.70 3.82 -7.41
CA LEU A 73 0.31 4.97 -6.61
C LEU A 73 -1.17 5.32 -6.84
N GLU A 74 -1.62 5.23 -8.09
CA GLU A 74 -3.02 5.49 -8.43
C GLU A 74 -3.96 4.45 -7.81
N ARG A 75 -3.48 3.23 -7.63
CA ARG A 75 -4.24 2.19 -6.95
C ARG A 75 -4.28 2.38 -5.43
N GLY A 76 -3.46 3.27 -4.89
CA GLY A 76 -3.37 3.51 -3.46
C GLY A 76 -2.26 2.74 -2.76
N PHE A 77 -1.25 2.30 -3.50
CA PHE A 77 -0.10 1.58 -2.92
C PHE A 77 0.58 2.43 -1.84
N VAL A 78 0.82 1.83 -0.67
CA VAL A 78 1.46 2.52 0.45
C VAL A 78 2.69 1.80 0.99
N GLY A 79 2.90 0.54 0.64
CA GLY A 79 4.07 -0.17 1.14
C GLY A 79 4.10 -1.62 0.71
N LEU A 80 5.23 -2.25 1.00
CA LEU A 80 5.49 -3.62 0.61
C LEU A 80 6.38 -4.28 1.66
N GLU A 81 6.14 -5.54 1.92
CA GLU A 81 6.99 -6.33 2.81
C GLU A 81 7.15 -7.74 2.25
N VAL A 82 8.39 -8.24 2.24
CA VAL A 82 8.66 -9.63 1.88
C VAL A 82 8.42 -10.47 3.13
N LEU A 83 7.39 -11.31 3.09
CA LEU A 83 6.99 -12.12 4.23
C LEU A 83 7.81 -13.41 4.34
N SER A 84 8.18 -13.99 3.21
CA SER A 84 9.02 -15.19 3.22
C SER A 84 9.79 -15.28 1.92
N PHE A 85 10.95 -15.92 2.01
CA PHE A 85 11.84 -16.12 0.87
C PHE A 85 12.45 -17.49 0.96
N SER A 86 12.23 -18.29 -0.06
CA SER A 86 12.92 -19.56 -0.23
C SER A 86 12.99 -19.86 -1.73
N ARG A 87 13.77 -20.87 -2.06
CA ARG A 87 13.86 -21.29 -3.46
C ARG A 87 12.51 -21.80 -3.99
N GLU A 88 11.72 -22.39 -3.13
CA GLU A 88 10.43 -22.95 -3.50
C GLU A 88 9.36 -21.88 -3.62
N LYS A 89 9.41 -20.87 -2.77
CA LYS A 89 8.32 -19.91 -2.66
C LYS A 89 8.77 -18.59 -2.09
N VAL A 90 8.31 -17.53 -2.69
CA VAL A 90 8.49 -16.18 -2.14
C VAL A 90 7.10 -15.56 -1.97
N VAL A 91 6.89 -14.91 -0.83
CA VAL A 91 5.64 -14.26 -0.52
C VAL A 91 5.89 -12.78 -0.29
N VAL A 92 5.20 -11.94 -1.04
CA VAL A 92 5.31 -10.49 -0.94
C VAL A 92 3.95 -9.93 -0.59
N ARG A 93 3.89 -9.19 0.52
CA ARG A 93 2.68 -8.47 0.89
C ARG A 93 2.77 -7.06 0.33
N MET A 94 1.73 -6.65 -0.39
CA MET A 94 1.63 -5.29 -0.91
C MET A 94 0.43 -4.63 -0.24
N ASP A 95 0.67 -3.51 0.42
CA ASP A 95 -0.36 -2.81 1.17
C ASP A 95 -0.93 -1.68 0.33
N TYR A 96 -2.25 -1.64 0.27
CA TYR A 96 -2.98 -0.63 -0.48
C TYR A 96 -3.97 0.06 0.43
N ARG A 97 -4.13 1.34 0.19
CA ARG A 97 -5.15 2.14 0.81
C ARG A 97 -6.16 2.50 -0.28
N TYR A 98 -7.13 1.61 -0.46
CA TYR A 98 -8.13 1.81 -1.51
C TYR A 98 -9.16 2.84 -1.04
N LEU A 99 -9.00 4.06 -1.52
CA LEU A 99 -9.92 5.15 -1.21
C LEU A 99 -11.06 5.14 -2.21
N GLN A 100 -11.84 4.05 -2.19
CA GLN A 100 -13.01 3.97 -3.05
C GLN A 100 -14.24 4.40 -2.26
N PRO A 101 -14.89 5.48 -2.68
CA PRO A 101 -16.14 5.87 -2.06
C PRO A 101 -17.19 4.83 -2.41
N SER A 102 -17.81 4.23 -1.39
CA SER A 102 -18.87 3.27 -1.65
C SER A 102 -20.24 3.89 -1.43
N ASP A 103 -20.53 4.43 -0.26
CA ASP A 103 -21.89 4.74 0.13
C ASP A 103 -22.09 6.12 0.71
N GLY A 104 -21.18 7.04 0.48
CA GLY A 104 -21.37 8.40 0.95
C GLY A 104 -20.15 8.99 1.60
N PHE A 105 -20.28 10.25 1.93
CA PHE A 105 -19.17 11.05 2.43
C PHE A 105 -19.66 11.93 3.55
N TYR A 106 -18.71 12.48 4.30
CA TYR A 106 -18.98 13.51 5.28
C TYR A 106 -18.07 14.71 5.04
N LEU A 107 -18.67 15.89 5.03
CA LEU A 107 -17.89 17.12 4.99
C LEU A 107 -17.70 17.60 6.43
N ALA A 108 -16.47 17.92 6.74
CA ALA A 108 -16.11 18.40 8.09
C ALA A 108 -15.06 19.49 7.96
N VAL A 109 -14.74 20.12 9.10
CA VAL A 109 -13.76 21.19 9.15
C VAL A 109 -12.50 20.70 9.81
N ARG A 110 -11.38 21.01 9.18
CA ARG A 110 -10.06 20.75 9.74
C ARG A 110 -9.17 21.93 9.38
N ASP A 111 -8.59 22.59 10.40
CA ASP A 111 -7.73 23.75 10.19
C ASP A 111 -8.39 24.83 9.34
N ASN A 112 -9.68 25.11 9.63
CA ASN A 112 -10.50 26.13 8.94
C ASN A 112 -10.79 25.81 7.48
N GLU A 113 -10.48 24.63 7.01
CA GLU A 113 -10.78 24.19 5.65
C GLU A 113 -11.71 23.00 5.64
N VAL A 114 -12.44 22.85 4.56
CA VAL A 114 -13.36 21.73 4.39
C VAL A 114 -12.58 20.50 3.97
N VAL A 115 -12.81 19.42 4.68
CA VAL A 115 -12.27 18.10 4.28
C VAL A 115 -13.41 17.15 4.03
N VAL A 116 -13.19 16.23 3.10
CA VAL A 116 -14.15 15.18 2.80
C VAL A 116 -13.65 13.89 3.42
N TYR A 117 -14.47 13.32 4.30
CA TYR A 117 -14.21 12.00 4.89
C TYR A 117 -15.04 10.95 4.19
N LEU A 118 -14.53 9.72 4.18
CA LEU A 118 -15.33 8.56 3.79
C LEU A 118 -16.39 8.29 4.86
N GLU A 119 -17.22 7.30 4.62
CA GLU A 119 -18.34 6.97 5.52
C GLU A 119 -17.90 6.60 6.93
N ASP A 120 -16.66 6.19 7.12
CA ASP A 120 -16.10 5.87 8.44
C ASP A 120 -15.84 7.13 9.30
N ARG A 121 -16.00 8.31 8.72
CA ARG A 121 -15.82 9.61 9.35
C ARG A 121 -14.41 9.87 9.89
N SER A 122 -13.44 9.11 9.42
CA SER A 122 -12.06 9.27 9.87
C SER A 122 -11.05 9.24 8.74
N THR A 123 -11.35 8.55 7.64
CA THR A 123 -10.45 8.48 6.49
C THR A 123 -10.70 9.68 5.58
N ILE A 124 -9.67 10.50 5.38
CA ILE A 124 -9.77 11.66 4.49
C ILE A 124 -9.77 11.18 3.04
N TYR A 125 -10.80 11.56 2.30
CA TYR A 125 -10.91 11.28 0.89
C TYR A 125 -10.33 12.42 0.06
N ILE A 126 -10.70 13.67 0.39
CA ILE A 126 -10.23 14.87 -0.31
C ILE A 126 -9.95 15.97 0.69
N ASN A 127 -8.80 16.63 0.57
CA ASN A 127 -8.54 17.91 1.19
C ASN A 127 -8.95 18.97 0.16
N THR A 128 -10.08 19.62 0.37
CA THR A 128 -10.66 20.47 -0.67
C THR A 128 -9.93 21.79 -0.87
N GLY A 129 -9.23 22.27 0.15
CA GLY A 129 -8.63 23.61 0.11
C GLY A 129 -9.67 24.72 0.21
N ILE A 130 -10.94 24.41 0.37
CA ILE A 130 -12.01 25.41 0.48
C ILE A 130 -12.02 25.93 1.91
N ALA A 131 -11.83 27.24 2.08
CA ALA A 131 -11.92 27.86 3.40
C ALA A 131 -13.37 27.82 3.87
N LEU A 132 -13.59 27.39 5.12
CA LEU A 132 -14.95 27.30 5.66
C LEU A 132 -15.67 28.63 5.59
N ASP A 133 -14.97 29.73 5.93
CA ASP A 133 -15.57 31.04 5.97
C ASP A 133 -15.91 31.64 4.59
N SER A 134 -15.48 30.97 3.51
CA SER A 134 -15.85 31.36 2.16
C SER A 134 -17.24 30.85 1.76
N LEU A 135 -17.82 29.98 2.57
CA LEU A 135 -19.10 29.35 2.29
C LEU A 135 -20.26 30.14 2.90
N PRO A 136 -21.48 29.99 2.36
CA PRO A 136 -22.66 30.56 3.01
C PRO A 136 -22.78 30.08 4.45
N GLU A 137 -23.21 30.95 5.33
CA GLU A 137 -23.26 30.69 6.77
C GLU A 137 -24.03 29.43 7.10
N LYS A 138 -25.15 29.19 6.43
CA LYS A 138 -25.96 27.99 6.67
C LYS A 138 -25.18 26.72 6.37
N ILE A 139 -24.39 26.72 5.31
CA ILE A 139 -23.58 25.57 4.93
C ILE A 139 -22.43 25.39 5.89
N GLN A 140 -21.81 26.48 6.35
CA GLN A 140 -20.78 26.39 7.39
C GLN A 140 -21.29 25.65 8.62
N MET A 141 -22.48 25.98 9.07
CA MET A 141 -23.07 25.35 10.25
C MET A 141 -23.31 23.87 10.02
N GLN A 142 -23.79 23.49 8.83
CA GLN A 142 -24.01 22.08 8.48
C GLN A 142 -22.71 21.30 8.47
N ILE A 143 -21.65 21.88 7.91
CA ILE A 143 -20.34 21.22 7.83
C ILE A 143 -19.71 21.09 9.21
N MET A 144 -19.90 22.06 10.08
CA MET A 144 -19.40 21.98 11.45
C MET A 144 -20.01 20.82 12.21
N ASP A 145 -21.21 20.39 11.85
CA ASP A 145 -21.88 19.22 12.43
C ASP A 145 -21.67 17.94 11.59
N MET A 146 -20.71 17.93 10.70
CA MET A 146 -20.44 16.86 9.75
C MET A 146 -21.62 16.65 8.80
N LEU A 147 -21.57 17.34 7.69
CA LEU A 147 -22.60 17.26 6.65
C LEU A 147 -22.49 15.95 5.89
N SER A 148 -23.55 15.15 5.91
CA SER A 148 -23.62 13.90 5.15
C SER A 148 -23.88 14.17 3.67
N ILE A 149 -23.10 13.55 2.81
CA ILE A 149 -23.26 13.63 1.34
C ILE A 149 -23.54 12.21 0.87
N PRO A 150 -24.67 11.95 0.21
CA PRO A 150 -25.12 10.59 -0.07
C PRO A 150 -24.33 9.87 -1.14
N ASP A 151 -23.75 10.59 -2.10
CA ASP A 151 -23.10 9.95 -3.24
C ASP A 151 -22.02 10.86 -3.85
N GLU A 152 -21.28 10.27 -4.78
CA GLU A 152 -20.18 10.97 -5.44
C GLU A 152 -20.66 12.12 -6.32
N GLU A 153 -21.77 11.94 -6.97
CA GLU A 153 -22.32 13.01 -7.82
C GLU A 153 -22.65 14.25 -7.01
N THR A 154 -23.32 14.08 -5.89
CA THR A 154 -23.64 15.18 -4.98
C THR A 154 -22.37 15.84 -4.45
N LEU A 155 -21.36 15.03 -4.14
CA LEU A 155 -20.09 15.55 -3.65
C LEU A 155 -19.42 16.45 -4.69
N TYR A 156 -19.32 15.98 -5.93
CA TYR A 156 -18.66 16.78 -6.96
C TYR A 156 -19.48 18.01 -7.35
N ASP A 157 -20.80 17.93 -7.31
CA ASP A 157 -21.65 19.10 -7.51
C ASP A 157 -21.35 20.17 -6.45
N PHE A 158 -21.21 19.75 -5.19
CA PHE A 158 -20.84 20.65 -4.11
C PHE A 158 -19.48 21.29 -4.34
N LEU A 159 -18.48 20.46 -4.65
CA LEU A 159 -17.12 20.95 -4.86
C LEU A 159 -17.06 21.91 -6.05
N GLU A 160 -17.75 21.60 -7.13
CA GLU A 160 -17.79 22.45 -8.30
C GLU A 160 -18.44 23.80 -7.99
N THR A 161 -19.48 23.78 -7.18
CA THR A 161 -20.21 25.01 -6.81
C THR A 161 -19.35 25.95 -5.97
N TYR A 162 -18.54 25.41 -5.08
CA TYR A 162 -17.85 26.22 -4.05
C TYR A 162 -16.33 26.30 -4.22
N SER A 163 -15.75 25.53 -5.11
CA SER A 163 -14.32 25.65 -5.41
C SER A 163 -14.14 26.50 -6.64
N SER A 164 -13.75 27.71 -6.45
CA SER A 164 -13.52 28.59 -7.62
C SER A 164 -12.09 29.07 -7.66
#